data_f06e7d998a109edf321bf19bc7b85ec8
#
_entry.id   f06e7d998a109edf321bf19bc7b85ec8
#
_cell.length_a   1.000
_cell.length_b   1.000
_cell.length_c   1.000
_cell.angle_alpha   90.00
_cell.angle_beta   90.00
_cell.angle_gamma   90.00
#
_symmetry.space_group_name_H-M   'P 1'
#
loop_
_entity.id
_entity.type
_entity.pdbx_description
1 polymer ?
#
loop_
_entity_poly.entity_id
_entity_poly.type
_entity_poly.pdbx_seq_one_letter_code
_entity_poly.pdbx_strand_id
1 'polypeptide(L)'
;MVAAVLRMAGLRWWVSAALVVGVFTSMTADAAWRATRDPPAEPIDGVVRLVGDPSPMEGGGWRVEIRHGGRRLDAEFGGAHMEVGDLLAGTTIHVTASSVRPARRWQRFRHVAGTMEVDQVGSTGPAGPVYRAANALRRLLWKGSAPLGEREASLLAGLVLGDDRAQSASTADDFRAAGLGHLLAVSGQNVAFVLAAAAPALGRLRYRWRFPLTLLLLGFFAIVTRFEPSVLRATVMAGGSALAAARGRQAGGARLLAVTVAGLVVLDPFLVHRAAFRLSVAASAGILVAAGALAGAIPGPRLFRETAGVTLAAQAAVTPLLLAGFGPVPVAALPANLLAAPVAGPLMVWGVTGGLVAGILGSPVDAVIHAPTGVGLRWIANVGEWSATHPTGYMGAVMGSLVAGSVALAAWLSARGRSRHAMGALLGTLIVLLTVATSTIVGSADAGADGGIRVLGEGEVVVVDRLGSTRRLLGDLRRRGVDQPLLIVFREPVPAGVGSTLDLRFDPHQRWGPPASVGAVVPANGTRFMVGGTTWVVHLDRGLLVVRRAPAWVEPRVPSAG
;
A
#
# COMPACT_ATOMS: atom_id res chain seq x y z
N MET A 1 -18.93 -12.89 3.63
CA MET A 1 -17.51 -13.34 3.71
C MET A 1 -17.34 -14.51 4.66
N VAL A 2 -17.60 -14.38 5.99
CA VAL A 2 -17.43 -15.45 6.99
C VAL A 2 -18.21 -16.72 6.62
N ALA A 3 -19.50 -16.62 6.29
CA ALA A 3 -20.31 -17.78 5.91
C ALA A 3 -19.76 -18.53 4.69
N ALA A 4 -19.27 -17.81 3.67
CA ALA A 4 -18.66 -18.42 2.48
C ALA A 4 -17.37 -19.16 2.83
N VAL A 5 -16.53 -18.58 3.67
CA VAL A 5 -15.26 -19.18 4.12
C VAL A 5 -15.52 -20.41 5.01
N LEU A 6 -16.51 -20.36 5.91
CA LEU A 6 -16.90 -21.50 6.74
C LEU A 6 -17.47 -22.66 5.90
N ARG A 7 -18.26 -22.35 4.87
CA ARG A 7 -18.76 -23.35 3.91
C ARG A 7 -17.62 -24.04 3.15
N MET A 8 -16.65 -23.28 2.68
CA MET A 8 -15.45 -23.82 2.01
C MET A 8 -14.62 -24.75 2.90
N ALA A 9 -14.66 -24.54 4.22
CA ALA A 9 -13.99 -25.38 5.20
C ALA A 9 -14.68 -26.72 5.45
N GLY A 10 -15.81 -27.01 4.80
CA GLY A 10 -16.54 -28.28 4.95
C GLY A 10 -17.12 -28.52 6.35
N LEU A 11 -17.41 -27.45 7.09
CA LEU A 11 -18.01 -27.54 8.43
C LEU A 11 -19.48 -27.90 8.33
N ARG A 12 -19.89 -29.03 8.89
CA ARG A 12 -21.30 -29.52 8.82
C ARG A 12 -22.30 -28.54 9.46
N TRP A 13 -21.87 -27.72 10.38
CA TRP A 13 -22.66 -26.72 11.14
C TRP A 13 -22.25 -25.29 10.81
N TRP A 14 -21.80 -25.07 9.58
CA TRP A 14 -21.36 -23.74 9.13
C TRP A 14 -22.42 -22.64 9.30
N VAL A 15 -23.72 -23.00 9.20
CA VAL A 15 -24.82 -22.05 9.40
C VAL A 15 -24.88 -21.62 10.86
N SER A 16 -24.88 -22.58 11.80
CA SER A 16 -24.89 -22.28 13.23
C SER A 16 -23.64 -21.52 13.66
N ALA A 17 -22.46 -21.94 13.14
CA ALA A 17 -21.22 -21.24 13.39
C ALA A 17 -21.25 -19.80 12.81
N ALA A 18 -21.80 -19.59 11.63
CA ALA A 18 -21.94 -18.26 11.03
C ALA A 18 -22.91 -17.36 11.83
N LEU A 19 -24.00 -17.94 12.35
CA LEU A 19 -24.93 -17.22 13.22
C LEU A 19 -24.27 -16.81 14.53
N VAL A 20 -23.59 -17.72 15.19
CA VAL A 20 -22.87 -17.44 16.45
C VAL A 20 -21.80 -16.36 16.21
N VAL A 21 -20.96 -16.51 15.19
CA VAL A 21 -19.98 -15.49 14.81
C VAL A 21 -20.66 -14.16 14.48
N GLY A 22 -21.80 -14.17 13.79
CA GLY A 22 -22.57 -12.99 13.45
C GLY A 22 -23.09 -12.25 14.69
N VAL A 23 -23.67 -12.97 15.66
CA VAL A 23 -24.15 -12.39 16.92
C VAL A 23 -23.00 -11.78 17.73
N PHE A 24 -21.93 -12.54 17.97
CA PHE A 24 -20.78 -12.04 18.73
C PHE A 24 -20.11 -10.85 18.03
N THR A 25 -19.96 -10.90 16.70
CA THR A 25 -19.41 -9.79 15.92
C THR A 25 -20.31 -8.55 16.02
N SER A 26 -21.62 -8.72 16.03
CA SER A 26 -22.58 -7.61 16.16
C SER A 26 -22.44 -6.93 17.53
N MET A 27 -22.35 -7.72 18.60
CA MET A 27 -22.18 -7.21 19.96
C MET A 27 -20.84 -6.48 20.15
N THR A 28 -19.75 -7.07 19.66
CA THR A 28 -18.41 -6.47 19.75
C THR A 28 -18.30 -5.23 18.84
N ALA A 29 -18.98 -5.21 17.67
CA ALA A 29 -19.02 -4.08 16.78
C ALA A 29 -19.72 -2.87 17.40
N ASP A 30 -20.86 -3.10 18.07
CA ASP A 30 -21.59 -2.02 18.73
C ASP A 30 -20.78 -1.44 19.91
N ALA A 31 -20.12 -2.28 20.69
CA ALA A 31 -19.23 -1.84 21.76
C ALA A 31 -18.05 -1.03 21.22
N ALA A 32 -17.39 -1.53 20.16
CA ALA A 32 -16.28 -0.84 19.50
C ALA A 32 -16.72 0.48 18.87
N TRP A 33 -17.92 0.51 18.26
CA TRP A 33 -18.45 1.73 17.67
C TRP A 33 -18.76 2.80 18.72
N ARG A 34 -19.35 2.42 19.86
CA ARG A 34 -19.61 3.32 20.99
C ARG A 34 -18.30 3.88 21.55
N ALA A 35 -17.26 3.06 21.69
CA ALA A 35 -15.95 3.48 22.18
C ALA A 35 -15.26 4.54 21.30
N THR A 36 -15.65 4.65 20.02
CA THR A 36 -15.09 5.63 19.06
C THR A 36 -16.03 6.80 18.77
N ARG A 37 -17.22 6.86 19.42
CA ARG A 37 -18.24 7.87 19.09
C ARG A 37 -17.89 9.25 19.59
N ASP A 38 -17.44 9.31 20.83
CA ASP A 38 -17.23 10.57 21.53
C ASP A 38 -15.74 10.79 21.76
N PRO A 39 -15.14 11.81 21.11
CA PRO A 39 -13.76 12.20 21.42
C PRO A 39 -13.66 12.80 22.83
N PRO A 40 -12.48 12.91 23.43
CA PRO A 40 -12.31 13.73 24.65
C PRO A 40 -12.83 15.14 24.41
N ALA A 41 -13.68 15.63 25.31
CA ALA A 41 -14.26 16.97 25.20
C ALA A 41 -13.32 18.07 25.72
N GLU A 42 -12.33 17.69 26.53
CA GLU A 42 -11.39 18.60 27.17
C GLU A 42 -10.08 18.69 26.37
N PRO A 43 -9.37 19.85 26.48
CA PRO A 43 -7.99 19.95 26.01
C PRO A 43 -7.13 18.83 26.60
N ILE A 44 -6.21 18.32 25.82
CA ILE A 44 -5.29 17.28 26.29
C ILE A 44 -4.00 17.95 26.71
N ASP A 45 -3.66 17.78 27.99
CA ASP A 45 -2.34 18.12 28.53
C ASP A 45 -1.86 16.92 29.34
N GLY A 46 -0.93 16.16 28.79
CA GLY A 46 -0.47 14.95 29.46
C GLY A 46 0.33 13.98 28.63
N VAL A 47 0.67 12.88 29.28
CA VAL A 47 1.49 11.82 28.66
C VAL A 47 0.62 10.92 27.78
N VAL A 48 1.01 10.81 26.52
CA VAL A 48 0.40 9.91 25.53
C VAL A 48 1.42 8.85 25.09
N ARG A 49 0.91 7.70 24.64
CA ARG A 49 1.76 6.61 24.12
C ARG A 49 1.52 6.45 22.63
N LEU A 50 2.59 6.40 21.84
CA LEU A 50 2.53 6.10 20.43
C LEU A 50 2.05 4.66 20.21
N VAL A 51 1.03 4.47 19.37
CA VAL A 51 0.49 3.16 18.98
C VAL A 51 1.21 2.63 17.74
N GLY A 52 1.45 3.50 16.77
CA GLY A 52 2.20 3.23 15.55
C GLY A 52 3.46 4.09 15.45
N ASP A 53 4.20 3.92 14.37
CA ASP A 53 5.31 4.80 14.03
C ASP A 53 4.75 6.08 13.35
N PRO A 54 5.34 7.26 13.56
CA PRO A 54 4.92 8.49 12.88
C PRO A 54 5.03 8.35 11.36
N SER A 55 4.05 8.84 10.64
CA SER A 55 4.05 8.90 9.18
C SER A 55 4.08 10.35 8.70
N PRO A 56 4.85 10.69 7.64
CA PRO A 56 4.94 12.06 7.14
C PRO A 56 3.60 12.50 6.55
N MET A 57 3.27 13.79 6.72
CA MET A 57 2.10 14.43 6.13
C MET A 57 2.47 15.21 4.86
N GLU A 58 1.54 15.30 3.89
CA GLU A 58 1.76 16.00 2.61
C GLU A 58 1.99 17.52 2.77
N GLY A 59 1.66 18.11 3.89
CA GLY A 59 1.91 19.54 4.18
C GLY A 59 3.14 19.80 5.04
N GLY A 60 3.94 18.77 5.29
CA GLY A 60 5.02 18.80 6.29
C GLY A 60 4.53 18.43 7.69
N GLY A 61 5.46 17.93 8.51
CA GLY A 61 5.13 17.40 9.82
C GLY A 61 4.74 15.93 9.83
N TRP A 62 4.16 15.45 10.94
CA TRP A 62 3.98 14.03 11.21
C TRP A 62 2.57 13.73 11.72
N ARG A 63 2.05 12.58 11.34
CA ARG A 63 0.82 12.00 11.90
C ARG A 63 1.14 10.67 12.56
N VAL A 64 0.61 10.47 13.77
CA VAL A 64 0.78 9.21 14.49
C VAL A 64 -0.47 8.86 15.29
N GLU A 65 -0.82 7.58 15.34
CA GLU A 65 -1.83 7.11 16.29
C GLU A 65 -1.24 7.09 17.71
N ILE A 66 -1.94 7.71 18.63
CA ILE A 66 -1.58 7.74 20.05
C ILE A 66 -2.67 7.11 20.91
N ARG A 67 -2.32 6.79 22.15
CA ARG A 67 -3.27 6.35 23.16
C ARG A 67 -3.21 7.29 24.36
N HIS A 68 -4.36 7.86 24.71
CA HIS A 68 -4.57 8.69 25.88
C HIS A 68 -5.85 8.25 26.60
N GLY A 69 -5.80 8.08 27.94
CA GLY A 69 -6.98 7.68 28.73
C GLY A 69 -7.70 6.39 28.24
N GLY A 70 -6.94 5.43 27.67
CA GLY A 70 -7.50 4.20 27.09
C GLY A 70 -8.04 4.35 25.66
N ARG A 71 -8.22 5.55 25.13
CA ARG A 71 -8.72 5.83 23.78
C ARG A 71 -7.58 6.01 22.79
N ARG A 72 -7.82 5.68 21.52
CA ARG A 72 -6.89 5.98 20.42
C ARG A 72 -7.31 7.28 19.73
N LEU A 73 -6.32 8.12 19.43
CA LEU A 73 -6.48 9.37 18.71
C LEU A 73 -5.45 9.44 17.59
N ASP A 74 -5.76 10.13 16.50
CA ASP A 74 -4.78 10.54 15.50
C ASP A 74 -4.21 11.91 15.95
N ALA A 75 -2.91 11.96 16.20
CA ALA A 75 -2.20 13.20 16.53
C ALA A 75 -1.47 13.73 15.30
N GLU A 76 -1.69 14.99 14.97
CA GLU A 76 -1.06 15.70 13.88
C GLU A 76 -0.07 16.71 14.49
N PHE A 77 1.21 16.57 14.10
CA PHE A 77 2.33 17.41 14.55
C PHE A 77 2.76 18.28 13.39
N GLY A 78 2.74 19.59 13.54
CA GLY A 78 3.21 20.53 12.53
C GLY A 78 4.71 20.43 12.24
N GLY A 79 5.18 21.09 11.19
CA GLY A 79 6.59 21.05 10.76
C GLY A 79 7.61 21.54 11.79
N ALA A 80 7.18 22.25 12.84
CA ALA A 80 8.05 22.65 13.96
C ALA A 80 8.51 21.47 14.83
N HIS A 81 7.83 20.31 14.76
CA HIS A 81 8.10 19.13 15.60
C HIS A 81 8.79 18.02 14.80
N MET A 82 9.90 18.33 14.15
CA MET A 82 10.64 17.38 13.30
C MET A 82 11.17 16.16 14.07
N GLU A 83 11.49 16.31 15.34
CA GLU A 83 11.98 15.24 16.23
C GLU A 83 10.99 14.08 16.41
N VAL A 84 9.68 14.32 16.20
CA VAL A 84 8.65 13.29 16.32
C VAL A 84 8.85 12.19 15.27
N GLY A 85 9.42 12.52 14.11
CA GLY A 85 9.69 11.57 13.04
C GLY A 85 10.61 10.41 13.43
N ASP A 86 11.53 10.64 14.36
CA ASP A 86 12.49 9.64 14.84
C ASP A 86 11.91 8.70 15.90
N LEU A 87 10.74 9.06 16.46
CA LEU A 87 10.10 8.25 17.47
C LEU A 87 9.53 6.95 16.88
N LEU A 88 9.40 5.97 17.73
CA LEU A 88 8.86 4.65 17.36
C LEU A 88 7.70 4.27 18.28
N ALA A 89 6.84 3.40 17.81
CA ALA A 89 5.70 2.89 18.58
C ALA A 89 6.09 2.41 19.98
N GLY A 90 5.22 2.65 20.94
CA GLY A 90 5.44 2.34 22.34
C GLY A 90 6.12 3.45 23.15
N THR A 91 6.79 4.42 22.49
CA THR A 91 7.37 5.61 23.14
C THR A 91 6.25 6.45 23.75
N THR A 92 6.51 7.04 24.89
CA THR A 92 5.61 8.00 25.53
C THR A 92 6.12 9.42 25.31
N ILE A 93 5.22 10.36 25.07
CA ILE A 93 5.53 11.78 24.93
C ILE A 93 4.51 12.60 25.72
N HIS A 94 4.95 13.72 26.28
CA HIS A 94 4.03 14.71 26.84
C HIS A 94 3.58 15.63 25.72
N VAL A 95 2.27 15.81 25.55
CA VAL A 95 1.70 16.67 24.51
C VAL A 95 0.64 17.57 25.09
N THR A 96 0.55 18.77 24.52
CA THR A 96 -0.55 19.70 24.76
C THR A 96 -1.31 19.91 23.47
N ALA A 97 -2.63 19.77 23.51
CA ALA A 97 -3.52 20.03 22.39
C ALA A 97 -4.79 20.73 22.86
N SER A 98 -5.08 21.87 22.27
CA SER A 98 -6.21 22.72 22.64
C SER A 98 -7.57 22.16 22.26
N SER A 99 -7.63 21.30 21.25
CA SER A 99 -8.89 20.73 20.76
C SER A 99 -8.73 19.33 20.15
N VAL A 100 -9.79 18.54 20.27
CA VAL A 100 -9.89 17.22 19.62
C VAL A 100 -11.10 17.23 18.70
N ARG A 101 -10.88 17.05 17.42
CA ARG A 101 -11.95 16.92 16.41
C ARG A 101 -12.48 15.48 16.35
N PRO A 102 -13.78 15.24 16.17
CA PRO A 102 -14.34 13.89 16.02
C PRO A 102 -13.70 13.13 14.86
N ALA A 103 -13.46 11.83 15.06
CA ALA A 103 -12.89 10.98 14.03
C ALA A 103 -13.85 10.82 12.84
N ARG A 104 -13.29 10.85 11.63
CA ARG A 104 -13.99 10.49 10.40
C ARG A 104 -14.36 9.01 10.42
N ARG A 105 -15.39 8.60 9.66
CA ARG A 105 -15.87 7.21 9.63
C ARG A 105 -14.75 6.18 9.37
N TRP A 106 -13.84 6.45 8.45
CA TRP A 106 -12.74 5.54 8.14
C TRP A 106 -11.69 5.42 9.26
N GLN A 107 -11.49 6.47 10.09
CA GLN A 107 -10.62 6.46 11.25
C GLN A 107 -11.22 5.59 12.37
N ARG A 108 -12.54 5.63 12.56
CA ARG A 108 -13.24 4.80 13.54
C ARG A 108 -13.02 3.31 13.28
N PHE A 109 -12.92 2.88 12.02
CA PHE A 109 -12.56 1.49 11.69
C PHE A 109 -11.12 1.11 12.08
N ARG A 110 -10.31 2.08 12.52
CA ARG A 110 -9.00 1.88 13.15
C ARG A 110 -9.06 2.06 14.67
N HIS A 111 -10.25 2.10 15.27
CA HIS A 111 -10.51 2.41 16.67
C HIS A 111 -10.08 3.81 17.11
N VAL A 112 -9.95 4.74 16.19
CA VAL A 112 -9.62 6.14 16.46
C VAL A 112 -10.90 6.90 16.82
N ALA A 113 -10.92 7.57 17.98
CA ALA A 113 -12.08 8.33 18.47
C ALA A 113 -12.05 9.81 18.03
N GLY A 114 -10.87 10.37 17.75
CA GLY A 114 -10.72 11.76 17.34
C GLY A 114 -9.38 12.05 16.70
N THR A 115 -9.26 13.23 16.10
CA THR A 115 -8.01 13.79 15.58
C THR A 115 -7.68 15.05 16.36
N MET A 116 -6.45 15.15 16.85
CA MET A 116 -5.94 16.33 17.57
C MET A 116 -4.78 16.94 16.81
N GLU A 117 -4.71 18.24 16.82
CA GLU A 117 -3.54 19.01 16.42
C GLU A 117 -2.71 19.28 17.67
N VAL A 118 -1.43 18.94 17.63
CA VAL A 118 -0.55 19.09 18.79
C VAL A 118 0.08 20.47 18.76
N ASP A 119 -0.18 21.23 19.83
CA ASP A 119 0.34 22.60 19.98
C ASP A 119 1.79 22.59 20.49
N GLN A 120 2.09 21.70 21.45
CA GLN A 120 3.42 21.59 22.06
C GLN A 120 3.79 20.13 22.32
N VAL A 121 5.07 19.85 22.18
CA VAL A 121 5.70 18.56 22.50
C VAL A 121 6.65 18.77 23.66
N GLY A 122 6.46 18.05 24.74
CA GLY A 122 7.32 18.07 25.91
C GLY A 122 8.26 16.86 25.98
N SER A 123 8.53 16.40 27.19
CA SER A 123 9.47 15.32 27.45
C SER A 123 9.04 13.99 26.81
N THR A 124 10.02 13.24 26.32
CA THR A 124 9.84 11.88 25.81
C THR A 124 10.24 10.86 26.88
N GLY A 125 9.46 9.78 26.97
CA GLY A 125 9.75 8.65 27.85
C GLY A 125 9.95 7.35 27.09
N PRO A 126 10.61 6.35 27.70
CA PRO A 126 10.95 5.12 27.01
C PRO A 126 9.73 4.24 26.73
N ALA A 127 9.81 3.48 25.64
CA ALA A 127 8.84 2.45 25.34
C ALA A 127 8.91 1.31 26.37
N GLY A 128 7.82 0.56 26.54
CA GLY A 128 7.80 -0.67 27.34
C GLY A 128 8.80 -1.73 26.83
N PRO A 129 9.22 -2.70 27.65
CA PRO A 129 10.35 -3.58 27.34
C PRO A 129 10.21 -4.35 26.02
N VAL A 130 9.02 -4.85 25.70
CA VAL A 130 8.77 -5.57 24.44
C VAL A 130 8.87 -4.66 23.23
N TYR A 131 8.31 -3.44 23.32
CA TYR A 131 8.47 -2.45 22.26
C TYR A 131 9.91 -1.97 22.13
N ARG A 132 10.66 -1.83 23.24
CA ARG A 132 12.10 -1.52 23.20
C ARG A 132 12.88 -2.57 22.41
N ALA A 133 12.62 -3.85 22.65
CA ALA A 133 13.24 -4.94 21.89
C ALA A 133 12.88 -4.90 20.40
N ALA A 134 11.60 -4.71 20.07
CA ALA A 134 11.14 -4.59 18.69
C ALA A 134 11.75 -3.36 17.98
N ASN A 135 11.82 -2.22 18.68
CA ASN A 135 12.43 -1.00 18.15
C ASN A 135 13.94 -1.14 18.00
N ALA A 136 14.62 -1.85 18.91
CA ALA A 136 16.04 -2.15 18.78
C ALA A 136 16.32 -3.01 17.54
N LEU A 137 15.50 -4.03 17.28
CA LEU A 137 15.58 -4.85 16.08
C LEU A 137 15.41 -4.00 14.80
N ARG A 138 14.40 -3.13 14.77
CA ARG A 138 14.15 -2.23 13.63
C ARG A 138 15.34 -1.31 13.37
N ARG A 139 15.86 -0.65 14.42
CA ARG A 139 17.07 0.20 14.32
C ARG A 139 18.29 -0.58 13.87
N LEU A 140 18.45 -1.82 14.33
CA LEU A 140 19.56 -2.67 13.93
C LEU A 140 19.53 -3.00 12.43
N LEU A 141 18.34 -3.35 11.90
CA LEU A 141 18.14 -3.58 10.47
C LEU A 141 18.38 -2.32 9.64
N TRP A 142 17.92 -1.16 10.11
CA TRP A 142 18.19 0.13 9.47
C TRP A 142 19.70 0.44 9.44
N LYS A 143 20.38 0.28 10.58
CA LYS A 143 21.83 0.48 10.66
C LYS A 143 22.58 -0.43 9.70
N GLY A 144 22.20 -1.71 9.64
CA GLY A 144 22.82 -2.68 8.73
C GLY A 144 22.60 -2.35 7.26
N SER A 145 21.53 -1.65 6.90
CA SER A 145 21.22 -1.29 5.51
C SER A 145 21.95 -0.04 5.01
N ALA A 146 22.73 0.65 5.83
CA ALA A 146 23.44 1.87 5.47
C ALA A 146 24.26 1.79 4.16
N PRO A 147 24.95 0.69 3.82
CA PRO A 147 25.72 0.59 2.58
C PRO A 147 24.87 0.52 1.30
N LEU A 148 23.55 0.34 1.41
CA LEU A 148 22.65 0.23 0.25
C LEU A 148 22.32 1.57 -0.40
N GLY A 149 22.52 2.69 0.29
CA GLY A 149 21.99 4.00 -0.10
C GLY A 149 20.52 4.18 0.32
N GLU A 150 20.02 5.41 0.26
CA GLU A 150 18.72 5.78 0.81
C GLU A 150 17.53 5.06 0.14
N ARG A 151 17.54 4.98 -1.20
CA ARG A 151 16.46 4.35 -1.98
C ARG A 151 16.33 2.87 -1.65
N GLU A 152 17.41 2.13 -1.76
CA GLU A 152 17.44 0.68 -1.52
C GLU A 152 17.25 0.34 -0.04
N ALA A 153 17.81 1.12 0.88
CA ALA A 153 17.59 0.95 2.32
C ALA A 153 16.11 1.15 2.70
N SER A 154 15.46 2.18 2.16
CA SER A 154 14.02 2.42 2.39
C SER A 154 13.15 1.31 1.79
N LEU A 155 13.50 0.79 0.61
CA LEU A 155 12.82 -0.35 0.00
C LEU A 155 12.99 -1.62 0.85
N LEU A 156 14.19 -1.90 1.35
CA LEU A 156 14.44 -3.04 2.24
C LEU A 156 13.62 -2.93 3.52
N ALA A 157 13.57 -1.74 4.13
CA ALA A 157 12.77 -1.50 5.33
C ALA A 157 11.27 -1.70 5.07
N GLY A 158 10.76 -1.23 3.94
CA GLY A 158 9.37 -1.47 3.51
C GLY A 158 9.08 -2.96 3.35
N LEU A 159 9.91 -3.67 2.58
CA LEU A 159 9.76 -5.09 2.30
C LEU A 159 9.81 -5.97 3.57
N VAL A 160 10.76 -5.70 4.48
CA VAL A 160 11.03 -6.57 5.64
C VAL A 160 10.22 -6.16 6.86
N LEU A 161 10.16 -4.85 7.16
CA LEU A 161 9.58 -4.30 8.39
C LEU A 161 8.22 -3.63 8.17
N GLY A 162 7.86 -3.32 6.91
CA GLY A 162 6.73 -2.46 6.57
C GLY A 162 6.96 -1.00 6.97
N ASP A 163 8.20 -0.58 7.00
CA ASP A 163 8.57 0.78 7.32
C ASP A 163 8.70 1.60 6.03
N ASP A 164 7.65 2.33 5.70
CA ASP A 164 7.56 3.15 4.47
C ASP A 164 7.89 4.63 4.70
N ARG A 165 8.32 5.02 5.92
CA ARG A 165 8.53 6.42 6.32
C ARG A 165 9.60 7.14 5.49
N ALA A 166 10.65 6.44 5.12
CA ALA A 166 11.74 6.98 4.32
C ALA A 166 11.57 6.73 2.80
N GLN A 167 10.43 6.17 2.37
CA GLN A 167 10.18 5.96 0.95
C GLN A 167 9.82 7.27 0.26
N SER A 168 10.48 7.56 -0.86
CA SER A 168 10.10 8.69 -1.69
C SER A 168 8.69 8.51 -2.27
N ALA A 169 7.97 9.61 -2.42
CA ALA A 169 6.63 9.61 -3.01
C ALA A 169 6.64 9.05 -4.44
N SER A 170 7.71 9.33 -5.21
CA SER A 170 7.91 8.81 -6.56
C SER A 170 8.06 7.29 -6.58
N THR A 171 8.92 6.71 -5.74
CA THR A 171 9.07 5.25 -5.62
C THR A 171 7.76 4.57 -5.22
N ALA A 172 7.06 5.13 -4.23
CA ALA A 172 5.78 4.60 -3.80
C ALA A 172 4.71 4.68 -4.91
N ASP A 173 4.76 5.70 -5.77
CA ASP A 173 3.87 5.85 -6.91
C ASP A 173 4.21 4.86 -8.04
N ASP A 174 5.48 4.69 -8.37
CA ASP A 174 5.94 3.71 -9.37
C ASP A 174 5.48 2.29 -9.00
N PHE A 175 5.67 1.92 -7.74
CA PHE A 175 5.22 0.60 -7.26
C PHE A 175 3.70 0.42 -7.32
N ARG A 176 2.92 1.48 -7.07
CA ARG A 176 1.45 1.42 -7.23
C ARG A 176 1.05 1.30 -8.69
N ALA A 177 1.68 2.07 -9.57
CA ALA A 177 1.42 2.02 -11.00
C ALA A 177 1.80 0.67 -11.62
N ALA A 178 2.86 0.04 -11.12
CA ALA A 178 3.25 -1.32 -11.48
C ALA A 178 2.37 -2.41 -10.84
N GLY A 179 1.43 -2.06 -9.93
CA GLY A 179 0.68 -3.05 -9.13
C GLY A 179 1.53 -3.76 -8.08
N LEU A 180 2.73 -3.27 -7.80
CA LEU A 180 3.67 -3.80 -6.80
C LEU A 180 3.53 -3.15 -5.42
N GLY A 181 2.57 -2.25 -5.23
CA GLY A 181 2.40 -1.50 -3.98
C GLY A 181 2.24 -2.38 -2.72
N HIS A 182 1.78 -3.62 -2.89
CA HIS A 182 1.70 -4.59 -1.79
C HIS A 182 3.08 -5.08 -1.29
N LEU A 183 4.16 -4.91 -2.07
CA LEU A 183 5.53 -5.21 -1.65
C LEU A 183 6.09 -4.15 -0.70
N LEU A 184 5.58 -2.91 -0.77
CA LEU A 184 5.99 -1.82 0.13
C LEU A 184 5.33 -1.91 1.52
N ALA A 185 4.35 -2.78 1.68
CA ALA A 185 3.67 -3.06 2.94
C ALA A 185 3.98 -4.48 3.40
N VAL A 186 4.06 -4.69 4.71
CA VAL A 186 4.26 -6.05 5.21
C VAL A 186 3.09 -6.94 4.82
N SER A 187 3.40 -8.05 4.20
CA SER A 187 2.42 -9.05 3.78
C SER A 187 2.39 -10.26 4.71
N GLY A 188 1.32 -11.04 4.63
CA GLY A 188 1.27 -12.32 5.35
C GLY A 188 2.36 -13.32 4.90
N GLN A 189 2.96 -13.11 3.73
CA GLN A 189 4.07 -13.91 3.21
C GLN A 189 5.36 -13.71 4.04
N ASN A 190 5.56 -12.51 4.61
CA ASN A 190 6.71 -12.23 5.48
C ASN A 190 6.72 -13.13 6.71
N VAL A 191 5.55 -13.49 7.24
CA VAL A 191 5.45 -14.47 8.35
C VAL A 191 6.02 -15.83 7.94
N ALA A 192 5.71 -16.29 6.73
CA ALA A 192 6.26 -17.55 6.20
C ALA A 192 7.78 -17.46 6.02
N PHE A 193 8.31 -16.33 5.55
CA PHE A 193 9.75 -16.12 5.38
C PHE A 193 10.50 -16.07 6.72
N VAL A 194 9.93 -15.42 7.73
CA VAL A 194 10.51 -15.40 9.09
C VAL A 194 10.53 -16.81 9.68
N LEU A 195 9.47 -17.59 9.50
CA LEU A 195 9.45 -18.98 9.92
C LEU A 195 10.45 -19.85 9.14
N ALA A 196 10.59 -19.65 7.83
CA ALA A 196 11.58 -20.33 7.00
C ALA A 196 13.01 -20.01 7.46
N ALA A 197 13.30 -18.74 7.75
CA ALA A 197 14.58 -18.30 8.29
C ALA A 197 14.89 -18.92 9.67
N ALA A 198 13.86 -19.05 10.51
CA ALA A 198 14.00 -19.64 11.85
C ALA A 198 13.97 -21.19 11.86
N ALA A 199 13.48 -21.82 10.79
CA ALA A 199 13.27 -23.27 10.72
C ALA A 199 14.52 -24.11 11.08
N PRO A 200 15.77 -23.77 10.61
CA PRO A 200 16.95 -24.53 10.99
C PRO A 200 17.24 -24.48 12.49
N ALA A 201 17.00 -23.34 13.14
CA ALA A 201 17.19 -23.19 14.59
C ALA A 201 16.09 -23.92 15.37
N LEU A 202 14.81 -23.72 14.98
CA LEU A 202 13.67 -24.39 15.59
C LEU A 202 13.76 -25.92 15.44
N GLY A 203 14.27 -26.40 14.30
CA GLY A 203 14.46 -27.83 14.03
C GLY A 203 15.48 -28.51 14.95
N ARG A 204 16.45 -27.78 15.49
CA ARG A 204 17.45 -28.28 16.44
C ARG A 204 16.93 -28.39 17.89
N LEU A 205 15.79 -27.75 18.16
CA LEU A 205 15.22 -27.76 19.51
C LEU A 205 14.50 -29.07 19.82
N ARG A 206 14.43 -29.42 21.11
CA ARG A 206 13.57 -30.51 21.60
C ARG A 206 12.12 -30.20 21.22
N TYR A 207 11.36 -31.20 20.79
CA TYR A 207 9.98 -31.09 20.28
C TYR A 207 9.06 -30.22 21.16
N ARG A 208 9.15 -30.36 22.51
CA ARG A 208 8.37 -29.58 23.48
C ARG A 208 8.57 -28.08 23.41
N TRP A 209 9.73 -27.60 22.93
CA TRP A 209 10.07 -26.18 22.84
C TRP A 209 9.74 -25.57 21.47
N ARG A 210 9.56 -26.39 20.43
CA ARG A 210 9.29 -25.90 19.06
C ARG A 210 8.03 -25.07 19.00
N PHE A 211 6.92 -25.58 19.57
CA PHE A 211 5.64 -24.89 19.52
C PHE A 211 5.66 -23.55 20.30
N PRO A 212 6.02 -23.49 21.59
CA PRO A 212 6.02 -22.23 22.33
C PRO A 212 6.99 -21.20 21.75
N LEU A 213 8.16 -21.60 21.26
CA LEU A 213 9.11 -20.68 20.65
C LEU A 213 8.64 -20.20 19.26
N THR A 214 7.93 -21.03 18.50
CA THR A 214 7.26 -20.60 17.28
C THR A 214 6.21 -19.52 17.57
N LEU A 215 5.38 -19.71 18.61
CA LEU A 215 4.40 -18.69 19.00
C LEU A 215 5.06 -17.40 19.50
N LEU A 216 6.14 -17.51 20.28
CA LEU A 216 6.90 -16.35 20.74
C LEU A 216 7.47 -15.56 19.55
N LEU A 217 8.10 -16.25 18.59
CA LEU A 217 8.62 -15.63 17.37
C LEU A 217 7.52 -14.94 16.57
N LEU A 218 6.39 -15.61 16.36
CA LEU A 218 5.24 -15.07 15.63
C LEU A 218 4.65 -13.84 16.34
N GLY A 219 4.47 -13.91 17.66
CA GLY A 219 3.99 -12.79 18.46
C GLY A 219 4.96 -11.60 18.45
N PHE A 220 6.25 -11.87 18.57
CA PHE A 220 7.28 -10.84 18.49
C PHE A 220 7.32 -10.18 17.11
N PHE A 221 7.24 -10.98 16.04
CA PHE A 221 7.19 -10.43 14.67
C PHE A 221 5.93 -9.58 14.44
N ALA A 222 4.78 -9.97 14.98
CA ALA A 222 3.57 -9.14 14.92
C ALA A 222 3.77 -7.77 15.60
N ILE A 223 4.53 -7.70 16.71
CA ILE A 223 4.86 -6.44 17.38
C ILE A 223 5.85 -5.61 16.54
N VAL A 224 6.87 -6.25 15.95
CA VAL A 224 7.84 -5.60 15.04
C VAL A 224 7.14 -4.95 13.86
N THR A 225 6.10 -5.59 13.32
CA THR A 225 5.30 -5.12 12.18
C THR A 225 4.05 -4.32 12.58
N ARG A 226 3.96 -3.86 13.84
CA ARG A 226 2.87 -3.02 14.37
C ARG A 226 1.48 -3.62 14.22
N PHE A 227 1.36 -4.95 14.29
CA PHE A 227 0.10 -5.68 14.16
C PHE A 227 -0.66 -5.39 12.86
N GLU A 228 0.05 -5.25 11.76
CA GLU A 228 -0.59 -5.09 10.45
C GLU A 228 -1.63 -6.20 10.20
N PRO A 229 -2.84 -5.87 9.70
CA PRO A 229 -3.94 -6.83 9.58
C PRO A 229 -3.62 -8.07 8.74
N SER A 230 -2.78 -7.93 7.72
CA SER A 230 -2.29 -9.03 6.89
C SER A 230 -1.36 -9.98 7.67
N VAL A 231 -0.50 -9.42 8.52
CA VAL A 231 0.42 -10.15 9.40
C VAL A 231 -0.36 -10.85 10.52
N LEU A 232 -1.32 -10.17 11.16
CA LEU A 232 -2.16 -10.77 12.18
C LEU A 232 -2.85 -12.05 11.67
N ARG A 233 -3.48 -11.99 10.49
CA ARG A 233 -4.09 -13.17 9.88
C ARG A 233 -3.07 -14.29 9.67
N ALA A 234 -1.91 -13.97 9.08
CA ALA A 234 -0.88 -14.98 8.81
C ALA A 234 -0.28 -15.57 10.10
N THR A 235 -0.07 -14.73 11.11
CA THR A 235 0.42 -15.16 12.44
C THR A 235 -0.54 -16.13 13.11
N VAL A 236 -1.85 -15.84 13.11
CA VAL A 236 -2.85 -16.74 13.69
C VAL A 236 -2.94 -18.04 12.89
N MET A 237 -2.89 -17.98 11.55
CA MET A 237 -2.86 -19.19 10.72
C MET A 237 -1.60 -20.02 10.96
N ALA A 238 -0.43 -19.39 11.02
CA ALA A 238 0.83 -20.09 11.28
C ALA A 238 0.85 -20.71 12.69
N GLY A 239 0.36 -19.99 13.70
CA GLY A 239 0.20 -20.50 15.06
C GLY A 239 -0.76 -21.71 15.13
N GLY A 240 -1.88 -21.63 14.41
CA GLY A 240 -2.82 -22.75 14.29
C GLY A 240 -2.23 -23.96 13.57
N SER A 241 -1.42 -23.75 12.51
CA SER A 241 -0.66 -24.81 11.85
C SER A 241 0.35 -25.45 12.78
N ALA A 242 1.10 -24.63 13.55
CA ALA A 242 2.07 -25.11 14.54
C ALA A 242 1.39 -25.91 15.66
N LEU A 243 0.21 -25.46 16.12
CA LEU A 243 -0.59 -26.17 17.10
C LEU A 243 -1.08 -27.54 16.59
N ALA A 244 -1.55 -27.59 15.34
CA ALA A 244 -1.97 -28.84 14.71
C ALA A 244 -0.78 -29.80 14.59
N ALA A 245 0.36 -29.32 14.11
CA ALA A 245 1.60 -30.11 14.02
C ALA A 245 2.07 -30.61 15.40
N ALA A 246 1.99 -29.77 16.44
CA ALA A 246 2.32 -30.14 17.81
C ALA A 246 1.40 -31.27 18.36
N ARG A 247 0.22 -31.45 17.76
CA ARG A 247 -0.72 -32.55 18.08
C ARG A 247 -0.64 -33.72 17.10
N GLY A 248 0.39 -33.76 16.23
CA GLY A 248 0.54 -34.80 15.20
C GLY A 248 -0.52 -34.75 14.11
N ARG A 249 -1.20 -33.61 13.90
CA ARG A 249 -2.28 -33.43 12.91
C ARG A 249 -1.87 -32.44 11.83
N GLN A 250 -2.36 -32.65 10.61
CA GLN A 250 -2.27 -31.67 9.55
C GLN A 250 -3.52 -30.79 9.54
N ALA A 251 -3.35 -29.46 9.58
CA ALA A 251 -4.45 -28.53 9.44
C ALA A 251 -4.74 -28.27 7.98
N GLY A 252 -5.98 -28.52 7.54
CA GLY A 252 -6.41 -28.12 6.20
C GLY A 252 -6.40 -26.59 6.05
N GLY A 253 -5.71 -26.07 5.02
CA GLY A 253 -5.52 -24.63 4.84
C GLY A 253 -6.83 -23.83 4.81
N ALA A 254 -7.87 -24.34 4.13
CA ALA A 254 -9.18 -23.70 4.05
C ALA A 254 -9.89 -23.61 5.41
N ARG A 255 -9.82 -24.70 6.19
CA ARG A 255 -10.39 -24.73 7.56
C ARG A 255 -9.65 -23.75 8.47
N LEU A 256 -8.34 -23.71 8.37
CA LEU A 256 -7.50 -22.82 9.16
C LEU A 256 -7.77 -21.35 8.83
N LEU A 257 -7.89 -21.02 7.54
CA LEU A 257 -8.28 -19.69 7.09
C LEU A 257 -9.67 -19.32 7.64
N ALA A 258 -10.65 -20.23 7.56
CA ALA A 258 -12.00 -20.00 8.05
C ALA A 258 -12.04 -19.68 9.54
N VAL A 259 -11.39 -20.51 10.36
CA VAL A 259 -11.33 -20.33 11.82
C VAL A 259 -10.57 -19.06 12.19
N THR A 260 -9.47 -18.77 11.48
CA THR A 260 -8.70 -17.54 11.70
C THR A 260 -9.52 -16.28 11.38
N VAL A 261 -10.20 -16.25 10.24
CA VAL A 261 -11.04 -15.10 9.86
C VAL A 261 -12.20 -14.92 10.83
N ALA A 262 -12.89 -16.02 11.20
CA ALA A 262 -13.98 -15.97 12.17
C ALA A 262 -13.50 -15.44 13.53
N GLY A 263 -12.41 -16.00 14.06
CA GLY A 263 -11.85 -15.59 15.36
C GLY A 263 -11.38 -14.14 15.36
N LEU A 264 -10.66 -13.70 14.33
CA LEU A 264 -10.20 -12.31 14.23
C LEU A 264 -11.35 -11.32 14.09
N VAL A 265 -12.41 -11.65 13.34
CA VAL A 265 -13.59 -10.78 13.17
C VAL A 265 -14.43 -10.71 14.44
N VAL A 266 -14.49 -11.77 15.22
CA VAL A 266 -15.12 -11.74 16.55
C VAL A 266 -14.33 -10.85 17.53
N LEU A 267 -13.00 -10.93 17.50
CA LEU A 267 -12.13 -10.11 18.37
C LEU A 267 -12.09 -8.64 17.95
N ASP A 268 -12.03 -8.37 16.65
CA ASP A 268 -12.05 -7.01 16.09
C ASP A 268 -12.94 -6.98 14.84
N PRO A 269 -14.21 -6.62 14.99
CA PRO A 269 -15.17 -6.57 13.88
C PRO A 269 -14.82 -5.52 12.83
N PHE A 270 -14.02 -4.51 13.16
CA PHE A 270 -13.61 -3.47 12.22
C PHE A 270 -12.58 -3.95 11.21
N LEU A 271 -11.96 -5.11 11.43
CA LEU A 271 -11.05 -5.72 10.45
C LEU A 271 -11.71 -5.93 9.07
N VAL A 272 -13.01 -6.22 9.03
CA VAL A 272 -13.74 -6.39 7.74
C VAL A 272 -13.79 -5.10 6.91
N HIS A 273 -13.59 -3.95 7.52
CA HIS A 273 -13.54 -2.66 6.84
C HIS A 273 -12.12 -2.24 6.44
N ARG A 274 -11.08 -2.94 6.95
CA ARG A 274 -9.69 -2.67 6.59
C ARG A 274 -9.34 -3.35 5.27
N ALA A 275 -8.91 -2.56 4.29
CA ALA A 275 -8.58 -3.05 2.95
C ALA A 275 -7.50 -4.14 2.99
N ALA A 276 -6.44 -3.94 3.78
CA ALA A 276 -5.35 -4.90 3.94
C ALA A 276 -5.83 -6.28 4.41
N PHE A 277 -6.80 -6.32 5.36
CA PHE A 277 -7.40 -7.58 5.81
C PHE A 277 -8.21 -8.26 4.71
N ARG A 278 -9.11 -7.52 4.05
CA ARG A 278 -9.97 -8.06 2.99
C ARG A 278 -9.15 -8.62 1.82
N LEU A 279 -8.16 -7.85 1.34
CA LEU A 279 -7.27 -8.27 0.25
C LEU A 279 -6.45 -9.49 0.64
N SER A 280 -5.92 -9.52 1.88
CA SER A 280 -5.15 -10.65 2.40
C SER A 280 -5.97 -11.93 2.51
N VAL A 281 -7.23 -11.84 2.97
CA VAL A 281 -8.16 -12.98 3.04
C VAL A 281 -8.52 -13.48 1.63
N ALA A 282 -8.86 -12.56 0.72
CA ALA A 282 -9.21 -12.90 -0.66
C ALA A 282 -8.05 -13.58 -1.39
N ALA A 283 -6.83 -13.01 -1.32
CA ALA A 283 -5.64 -13.61 -1.92
C ALA A 283 -5.40 -15.02 -1.39
N SER A 284 -5.47 -15.21 -0.07
CA SER A 284 -5.25 -16.52 0.55
C SER A 284 -6.31 -17.53 0.15
N ALA A 285 -7.58 -17.12 0.09
CA ALA A 285 -8.66 -17.98 -0.38
C ALA A 285 -8.46 -18.37 -1.86
N GLY A 286 -8.11 -17.39 -2.71
CA GLY A 286 -7.82 -17.64 -4.13
C GLY A 286 -6.67 -18.63 -4.31
N ILE A 287 -5.56 -18.44 -3.60
CA ILE A 287 -4.41 -19.35 -3.64
C ILE A 287 -4.81 -20.76 -3.21
N LEU A 288 -5.50 -20.90 -2.09
CA LEU A 288 -5.91 -22.21 -1.57
C LEU A 288 -6.84 -22.97 -2.50
N VAL A 289 -7.68 -22.25 -3.25
CA VAL A 289 -8.69 -22.87 -4.15
C VAL A 289 -8.14 -23.11 -5.55
N ALA A 290 -7.35 -22.19 -6.10
CA ALA A 290 -7.07 -22.15 -7.52
C ALA A 290 -5.60 -22.36 -7.89
N ALA A 291 -4.62 -22.07 -7.01
CA ALA A 291 -3.22 -22.06 -7.40
C ALA A 291 -2.70 -23.40 -7.92
N GLY A 292 -3.05 -24.51 -7.25
CA GLY A 292 -2.64 -25.85 -7.68
C GLY A 292 -3.22 -26.26 -9.03
N ALA A 293 -4.51 -25.96 -9.27
CA ALA A 293 -5.18 -26.23 -10.53
C ALA A 293 -4.59 -25.39 -11.68
N LEU A 294 -4.34 -24.09 -11.44
CA LEU A 294 -3.70 -23.20 -12.42
C LEU A 294 -2.27 -23.64 -12.74
N ALA A 295 -1.48 -24.00 -11.72
CA ALA A 295 -0.13 -24.53 -11.93
C ALA A 295 -0.13 -25.80 -12.78
N GLY A 296 -1.18 -26.65 -12.68
CA GLY A 296 -1.38 -27.82 -13.52
C GLY A 296 -1.72 -27.50 -14.99
N ALA A 297 -2.29 -26.33 -15.27
CA ALA A 297 -2.64 -25.88 -16.61
C ALA A 297 -1.48 -25.16 -17.34
N ILE A 298 -0.53 -24.61 -16.60
CA ILE A 298 0.56 -23.79 -17.16
C ILE A 298 1.74 -24.72 -17.56
N PRO A 299 2.29 -24.59 -18.79
CA PRO A 299 3.49 -25.33 -19.19
C PRO A 299 4.75 -24.73 -18.60
N GLY A 300 5.82 -25.51 -18.53
CA GLY A 300 7.15 -25.04 -18.14
C GLY A 300 7.70 -25.69 -16.87
N PRO A 301 8.84 -25.20 -16.38
CA PRO A 301 9.49 -25.70 -15.17
C PRO A 301 8.57 -25.57 -13.94
N ARG A 302 8.72 -26.47 -12.99
CA ARG A 302 7.88 -26.53 -11.78
C ARG A 302 7.80 -25.19 -11.05
N LEU A 303 8.95 -24.54 -10.83
CA LEU A 303 9.04 -23.26 -10.13
C LEU A 303 8.21 -22.17 -10.83
N PHE A 304 8.33 -22.06 -12.16
CA PHE A 304 7.56 -21.09 -12.95
C PHE A 304 6.05 -21.36 -12.85
N ARG A 305 5.62 -22.61 -13.02
CA ARG A 305 4.22 -23.03 -12.95
C ARG A 305 3.60 -22.71 -11.59
N GLU A 306 4.31 -23.04 -10.51
CA GLU A 306 3.84 -22.80 -9.14
C GLU A 306 3.75 -21.28 -8.85
N THR A 307 4.77 -20.51 -9.21
CA THR A 307 4.78 -19.05 -9.04
C THR A 307 3.67 -18.37 -9.85
N ALA A 308 3.52 -18.74 -11.13
CA ALA A 308 2.49 -18.18 -12.00
C ALA A 308 1.08 -18.57 -11.52
N GLY A 309 0.88 -19.82 -11.11
CA GLY A 309 -0.37 -20.29 -10.55
C GLY A 309 -0.79 -19.55 -9.29
N VAL A 310 0.14 -19.31 -8.36
CA VAL A 310 -0.08 -18.53 -7.13
C VAL A 310 -0.39 -17.07 -7.48
N THR A 311 0.37 -16.45 -8.37
CA THR A 311 0.18 -15.04 -8.76
C THR A 311 -1.18 -14.84 -9.43
N LEU A 312 -1.54 -15.69 -10.40
CA LEU A 312 -2.84 -15.63 -11.09
C LEU A 312 -4.01 -15.83 -10.12
N ALA A 313 -3.91 -16.84 -9.25
CA ALA A 313 -4.95 -17.15 -8.26
C ALA A 313 -5.17 -15.98 -7.28
N ALA A 314 -4.09 -15.40 -6.76
CA ALA A 314 -4.15 -14.25 -5.88
C ALA A 314 -4.72 -13.03 -6.59
N GLN A 315 -4.20 -12.70 -7.78
CA GLN A 315 -4.63 -11.54 -8.57
C GLN A 315 -6.12 -11.64 -8.93
N ALA A 316 -6.58 -12.77 -9.43
CA ALA A 316 -8.00 -12.97 -9.77
C ALA A 316 -8.92 -12.78 -8.56
N ALA A 317 -8.50 -13.26 -7.39
CA ALA A 317 -9.29 -13.14 -6.16
C ALA A 317 -9.31 -11.71 -5.59
N VAL A 318 -8.25 -10.92 -5.76
CA VAL A 318 -8.19 -9.55 -5.23
C VAL A 318 -8.72 -8.50 -6.21
N THR A 319 -8.69 -8.76 -7.52
CA THR A 319 -9.10 -7.80 -8.56
C THR A 319 -10.49 -7.20 -8.33
N PRO A 320 -11.55 -7.97 -8.02
CA PRO A 320 -12.87 -7.37 -7.75
C PRO A 320 -12.87 -6.40 -6.56
N LEU A 321 -12.10 -6.70 -5.53
CA LEU A 321 -11.99 -5.84 -4.35
C LEU A 321 -11.16 -4.57 -4.64
N LEU A 322 -10.12 -4.71 -5.47
CA LEU A 322 -9.32 -3.56 -5.91
C LEU A 322 -10.16 -2.61 -6.75
N LEU A 323 -10.90 -3.13 -7.73
CA LEU A 323 -11.79 -2.34 -8.58
C LEU A 323 -12.87 -1.61 -7.78
N ALA A 324 -13.47 -2.29 -6.77
CA ALA A 324 -14.50 -1.69 -5.94
C ALA A 324 -13.98 -0.65 -4.93
N GLY A 325 -12.74 -0.78 -4.47
CA GLY A 325 -12.19 0.05 -3.39
C GLY A 325 -11.14 1.08 -3.81
N PHE A 326 -10.41 0.80 -4.89
CA PHE A 326 -9.26 1.61 -5.31
C PHE A 326 -9.34 2.11 -6.77
N GLY A 327 -10.35 1.62 -7.52
CA GLY A 327 -10.53 1.98 -8.92
C GLY A 327 -9.77 1.07 -9.90
N PRO A 328 -9.51 1.55 -11.12
CA PRO A 328 -8.90 0.74 -12.17
C PRO A 328 -7.55 0.11 -11.79
N VAL A 329 -7.33 -1.13 -12.19
CA VAL A 329 -6.12 -1.91 -11.88
C VAL A 329 -5.16 -1.85 -13.08
N PRO A 330 -3.85 -1.57 -12.86
CA PRO A 330 -2.90 -1.53 -13.97
C PRO A 330 -2.74 -2.91 -14.63
N VAL A 331 -2.71 -2.93 -15.96
CA VAL A 331 -2.47 -4.18 -16.74
C VAL A 331 -1.06 -4.72 -16.45
N ALA A 332 -0.10 -3.82 -16.24
CA ALA A 332 1.28 -4.16 -15.85
C ALA A 332 1.40 -4.96 -14.55
N ALA A 333 0.37 -4.96 -13.70
CA ALA A 333 0.42 -5.64 -12.39
C ALA A 333 0.77 -7.12 -12.49
N LEU A 334 0.25 -7.84 -13.48
CA LEU A 334 0.52 -9.26 -13.63
C LEU A 334 1.97 -9.57 -14.04
N PRO A 335 2.52 -9.01 -15.15
CA PRO A 335 3.91 -9.22 -15.52
C PRO A 335 4.90 -8.68 -14.49
N ALA A 336 4.64 -7.50 -13.89
CA ALA A 336 5.49 -6.94 -12.86
C ALA A 336 5.61 -7.85 -11.63
N ASN A 337 4.49 -8.43 -11.17
CA ASN A 337 4.48 -9.39 -10.07
C ASN A 337 5.23 -10.68 -10.43
N LEU A 338 5.09 -11.18 -11.65
CA LEU A 338 5.79 -12.39 -12.10
C LEU A 338 7.31 -12.19 -12.15
N LEU A 339 7.78 -10.98 -12.48
CA LEU A 339 9.20 -10.61 -12.52
C LEU A 339 9.77 -10.29 -11.12
N ALA A 340 8.98 -9.67 -10.25
CA ALA A 340 9.43 -9.25 -8.92
C ALA A 340 9.38 -10.38 -7.88
N ALA A 341 8.35 -11.25 -7.91
CA ALA A 341 8.11 -12.26 -6.88
C ALA A 341 9.26 -13.26 -6.69
N PRO A 342 9.94 -13.79 -7.74
CA PRO A 342 11.06 -14.71 -7.57
C PRO A 342 12.23 -14.11 -6.80
N VAL A 343 12.43 -12.80 -6.89
CA VAL A 343 13.51 -12.06 -6.24
C VAL A 343 13.10 -11.60 -4.83
N ALA A 344 11.86 -11.15 -4.67
CA ALA A 344 11.36 -10.61 -3.40
C ALA A 344 11.42 -11.64 -2.25
N GLY A 345 11.07 -12.90 -2.50
CA GLY A 345 11.09 -13.96 -1.49
C GLY A 345 12.48 -14.22 -0.88
N PRO A 346 13.47 -14.62 -1.67
CA PRO A 346 14.85 -14.79 -1.20
C PRO A 346 15.43 -13.54 -0.56
N LEU A 347 15.12 -12.37 -1.13
CA LEU A 347 15.59 -11.08 -0.62
C LEU A 347 15.03 -10.77 0.77
N MET A 348 13.77 -11.13 1.04
CA MET A 348 13.17 -10.96 2.37
C MET A 348 13.81 -11.88 3.41
N VAL A 349 14.03 -13.15 3.09
CA VAL A 349 14.72 -14.09 4.00
C VAL A 349 16.13 -13.61 4.30
N TRP A 350 16.87 -13.22 3.26
CA TRP A 350 18.22 -12.71 3.40
C TRP A 350 18.25 -11.35 4.11
N GLY A 351 17.34 -10.45 3.80
CA GLY A 351 17.21 -9.14 4.44
C GLY A 351 16.97 -9.22 5.94
N VAL A 352 16.16 -10.19 6.39
CA VAL A 352 15.96 -10.42 7.83
C VAL A 352 17.22 -11.01 8.46
N THR A 353 17.80 -12.07 7.89
CA THR A 353 18.94 -12.79 8.51
C THR A 353 20.26 -12.05 8.32
N GLY A 354 20.63 -11.75 7.09
CA GLY A 354 21.83 -11.00 6.75
C GLY A 354 21.80 -9.57 7.27
N GLY A 355 20.64 -8.89 7.20
CA GLY A 355 20.48 -7.53 7.71
C GLY A 355 20.72 -7.43 9.22
N LEU A 356 20.31 -8.43 10.00
CA LEU A 356 20.64 -8.48 11.43
C LEU A 356 22.14 -8.65 11.66
N VAL A 357 22.77 -9.57 10.93
CA VAL A 357 24.23 -9.79 11.02
C VAL A 357 24.98 -8.53 10.60
N ALA A 358 24.58 -7.89 9.51
CA ALA A 358 25.14 -6.63 9.04
C ALA A 358 25.02 -5.51 10.09
N GLY A 359 23.85 -5.38 10.72
CA GLY A 359 23.63 -4.39 11.77
C GLY A 359 24.47 -4.61 13.03
N ILE A 360 24.76 -5.88 13.38
CA ILE A 360 25.61 -6.24 14.53
C ILE A 360 27.08 -5.99 14.22
N LEU A 361 27.56 -6.45 13.06
CA LEU A 361 28.98 -6.43 12.71
C LEU A 361 29.43 -5.06 12.17
N GLY A 362 28.53 -4.34 11.48
CA GLY A 362 28.84 -3.02 10.90
C GLY A 362 29.83 -3.11 9.74
N SER A 363 30.38 -1.94 9.37
CA SER A 363 31.33 -1.80 8.26
C SER A 363 32.68 -2.47 8.58
N PRO A 364 33.32 -3.15 7.60
CA PRO A 364 32.93 -3.29 6.19
C PRO A 364 32.07 -4.51 5.87
N VAL A 365 31.70 -5.31 6.86
CA VAL A 365 31.00 -6.59 6.69
C VAL A 365 29.56 -6.39 6.17
N ASP A 366 28.92 -5.32 6.60
CA ASP A 366 27.57 -4.93 6.16
C ASP A 366 27.50 -4.71 4.63
N ALA A 367 28.53 -4.08 4.03
CA ALA A 367 28.63 -3.87 2.59
C ALA A 367 28.70 -5.20 1.82
N VAL A 368 29.49 -6.16 2.31
CA VAL A 368 29.61 -7.48 1.69
C VAL A 368 28.28 -8.25 1.77
N ILE A 369 27.65 -8.25 2.95
CA ILE A 369 26.37 -8.92 3.17
C ILE A 369 25.27 -8.34 2.28
N HIS A 370 25.23 -7.01 2.11
CA HIS A 370 24.22 -6.33 1.35
C HIS A 370 24.51 -6.17 -0.15
N ALA A 371 25.67 -6.58 -0.65
CA ALA A 371 25.97 -6.57 -2.09
C ALA A 371 24.89 -7.32 -2.92
N PRO A 372 24.52 -8.58 -2.61
CA PRO A 372 23.45 -9.27 -3.33
C PRO A 372 22.06 -8.64 -3.06
N THR A 373 21.85 -8.08 -1.87
CA THR A 373 20.61 -7.38 -1.52
C THR A 373 20.39 -6.17 -2.43
N GLY A 374 21.43 -5.36 -2.63
CA GLY A 374 21.37 -4.19 -3.51
C GLY A 374 21.02 -4.55 -4.96
N VAL A 375 21.55 -5.66 -5.48
CA VAL A 375 21.20 -6.15 -6.83
C VAL A 375 19.72 -6.51 -6.91
N GLY A 376 19.22 -7.28 -5.93
CA GLY A 376 17.79 -7.69 -5.91
C GLY A 376 16.84 -6.51 -5.72
N LEU A 377 17.19 -5.53 -4.88
CA LEU A 377 16.38 -4.32 -4.67
C LEU A 377 16.33 -3.46 -5.93
N ARG A 378 17.48 -3.24 -6.59
CA ARG A 378 17.53 -2.53 -7.88
C ARG A 378 16.70 -3.23 -8.94
N TRP A 379 16.73 -4.58 -9.01
CA TRP A 379 15.88 -5.32 -9.93
C TRP A 379 14.39 -5.03 -9.68
N ILE A 380 13.93 -5.14 -8.44
CA ILE A 380 12.51 -4.88 -8.10
C ILE A 380 12.15 -3.42 -8.37
N ALA A 381 13.04 -2.47 -8.03
CA ALA A 381 12.85 -1.06 -8.28
C ALA A 381 12.74 -0.76 -9.78
N ASN A 382 13.63 -1.34 -10.59
CA ASN A 382 13.63 -1.17 -12.06
C ASN A 382 12.37 -1.78 -12.70
N VAL A 383 11.88 -2.92 -12.22
CA VAL A 383 10.60 -3.49 -12.67
C VAL A 383 9.45 -2.52 -12.36
N GLY A 384 9.43 -1.93 -11.16
CA GLY A 384 8.44 -0.94 -10.77
C GLY A 384 8.48 0.31 -11.66
N GLU A 385 9.65 0.89 -11.81
CA GLU A 385 9.91 2.10 -12.60
C GLU A 385 9.61 1.88 -14.10
N TRP A 386 10.12 0.79 -14.67
CA TRP A 386 9.84 0.45 -16.07
C TRP A 386 8.34 0.27 -16.34
N SER A 387 7.65 -0.46 -15.47
CA SER A 387 6.19 -0.66 -15.60
C SER A 387 5.41 0.66 -15.43
N ALA A 388 5.95 1.59 -14.67
CA ALA A 388 5.36 2.90 -14.43
C ALA A 388 5.58 3.88 -15.60
N THR A 389 6.74 3.80 -16.26
CA THR A 389 7.09 4.66 -17.40
C THR A 389 6.54 4.16 -18.73
N HIS A 390 6.17 2.87 -18.83
CA HIS A 390 5.55 2.30 -20.02
C HIS A 390 4.09 1.93 -19.71
N PRO A 391 3.15 2.89 -19.82
CA PRO A 391 1.77 2.65 -19.43
C PRO A 391 1.11 1.61 -20.34
N THR A 392 0.84 0.44 -19.77
CA THR A 392 0.12 -0.65 -20.45
C THR A 392 -1.40 -0.53 -20.30
N GLY A 393 -1.87 0.62 -19.79
CA GLY A 393 -3.27 0.88 -19.53
C GLY A 393 -3.81 0.32 -18.21
N TYR A 394 -5.07 0.59 -17.98
CA TYR A 394 -5.78 0.22 -16.77
C TYR A 394 -7.02 -0.61 -17.07
N MET A 395 -7.23 -1.69 -16.33
CA MET A 395 -8.45 -2.49 -16.39
C MET A 395 -9.55 -1.85 -15.55
N GLY A 396 -10.63 -1.45 -16.18
CA GLY A 396 -11.86 -1.05 -15.51
C GLY A 396 -12.66 -2.25 -14.97
N ALA A 397 -13.82 -1.97 -14.35
CA ALA A 397 -14.63 -2.97 -13.66
C ALA A 397 -15.06 -4.14 -14.59
N VAL A 398 -15.52 -3.86 -15.80
CA VAL A 398 -15.97 -4.89 -16.74
C VAL A 398 -14.81 -5.80 -17.16
N MET A 399 -13.72 -5.20 -17.63
CA MET A 399 -12.54 -5.93 -18.09
C MET A 399 -11.89 -6.75 -16.97
N GLY A 400 -11.69 -6.14 -15.80
CA GLY A 400 -11.11 -6.82 -14.65
C GLY A 400 -11.97 -7.98 -14.15
N SER A 401 -13.31 -7.85 -14.21
CA SER A 401 -14.23 -8.94 -13.87
C SER A 401 -14.17 -10.08 -14.88
N LEU A 402 -14.05 -9.77 -16.18
CA LEU A 402 -13.87 -10.77 -17.23
C LEU A 402 -12.54 -11.52 -17.07
N VAL A 403 -11.45 -10.82 -16.80
CA VAL A 403 -10.14 -11.42 -16.53
C VAL A 403 -10.19 -12.32 -15.30
N ALA A 404 -10.74 -11.84 -14.18
CA ALA A 404 -10.90 -12.64 -12.97
C ALA A 404 -11.78 -13.88 -13.21
N GLY A 405 -12.88 -13.73 -13.95
CA GLY A 405 -13.80 -14.81 -14.32
C GLY A 405 -13.14 -15.85 -15.21
N SER A 406 -12.35 -15.45 -16.21
CA SER A 406 -11.64 -16.37 -17.10
C SER A 406 -10.54 -17.15 -16.37
N VAL A 407 -9.82 -16.54 -15.44
CA VAL A 407 -8.85 -17.24 -14.58
C VAL A 407 -9.56 -18.24 -13.66
N ALA A 408 -10.70 -17.86 -13.08
CA ALA A 408 -11.51 -18.78 -12.28
C ALA A 408 -12.04 -19.96 -13.11
N LEU A 409 -12.48 -19.71 -14.35
CA LEU A 409 -12.89 -20.75 -15.29
C LEU A 409 -11.72 -21.68 -15.64
N ALA A 410 -10.54 -21.13 -15.90
CA ALA A 410 -9.35 -21.92 -16.17
C ALA A 410 -8.99 -22.84 -14.99
N ALA A 411 -9.05 -22.31 -13.76
CA ALA A 411 -8.83 -23.10 -12.56
C ALA A 411 -9.85 -24.24 -12.42
N TRP A 412 -11.13 -23.97 -12.68
CA TRP A 412 -12.20 -24.95 -12.62
C TRP A 412 -12.07 -26.05 -13.70
N LEU A 413 -11.72 -25.67 -14.94
CA LEU A 413 -11.47 -26.61 -16.03
C LEU A 413 -10.27 -27.49 -15.72
N SER A 414 -9.18 -26.94 -15.25
CA SER A 414 -7.97 -27.68 -14.87
C SER A 414 -8.23 -28.65 -13.72
N ALA A 415 -8.99 -28.22 -12.69
CA ALA A 415 -9.39 -29.08 -11.57
C ALA A 415 -10.25 -30.29 -12.02
N ARG A 416 -10.89 -30.18 -13.20
CA ARG A 416 -11.65 -31.27 -13.84
C ARG A 416 -10.84 -32.10 -14.87
N GLY A 417 -9.53 -31.94 -14.88
CA GLY A 417 -8.65 -32.65 -15.82
C GLY A 417 -8.67 -32.10 -17.25
N ARG A 418 -9.34 -30.97 -17.51
CA ARG A 418 -9.45 -30.34 -18.84
C ARG A 418 -8.36 -29.28 -19.05
N SER A 419 -7.10 -29.65 -18.84
CA SER A 419 -5.97 -28.72 -18.87
C SER A 419 -5.78 -27.97 -20.19
N ARG A 420 -6.09 -28.62 -21.34
CA ARG A 420 -6.04 -27.96 -22.67
C ARG A 420 -7.05 -26.81 -22.76
N HIS A 421 -8.28 -27.00 -22.27
CA HIS A 421 -9.30 -25.93 -22.26
C HIS A 421 -8.97 -24.83 -21.24
N ALA A 422 -8.39 -25.21 -20.11
CA ALA A 422 -7.88 -24.26 -19.13
C ALA A 422 -6.77 -23.37 -19.74
N MET A 423 -5.85 -23.96 -20.47
CA MET A 423 -4.82 -23.24 -21.23
C MET A 423 -5.44 -22.30 -22.27
N GLY A 424 -6.45 -22.74 -23.02
CA GLY A 424 -7.18 -21.88 -23.96
C GLY A 424 -7.81 -20.66 -23.29
N ALA A 425 -8.41 -20.84 -22.09
CA ALA A 425 -8.97 -19.72 -21.31
C ALA A 425 -7.88 -18.73 -20.86
N LEU A 426 -6.72 -19.23 -20.40
CA LEU A 426 -5.58 -18.38 -20.02
C LEU A 426 -4.98 -17.61 -21.20
N LEU A 427 -4.84 -18.28 -22.36
CA LEU A 427 -4.38 -17.64 -23.61
C LEU A 427 -5.36 -16.56 -24.07
N GLY A 428 -6.66 -16.83 -24.00
CA GLY A 428 -7.69 -15.82 -24.27
C GLY A 428 -7.58 -14.61 -23.36
N THR A 429 -7.35 -14.84 -22.06
CA THR A 429 -7.09 -13.76 -21.11
C THR A 429 -5.86 -12.94 -21.50
N LEU A 430 -4.77 -13.60 -21.86
CA LEU A 430 -3.54 -12.93 -22.28
C LEU A 430 -3.75 -12.08 -23.55
N ILE A 431 -4.47 -12.61 -24.54
CA ILE A 431 -4.80 -11.88 -25.77
C ILE A 431 -5.60 -10.61 -25.43
N VAL A 432 -6.62 -10.73 -24.57
CA VAL A 432 -7.43 -9.58 -24.12
C VAL A 432 -6.55 -8.53 -23.43
N LEU A 433 -5.64 -8.96 -22.55
CA LEU A 433 -4.73 -8.03 -21.86
C LEU A 433 -3.78 -7.34 -22.83
N LEU A 434 -3.24 -8.07 -23.81
CA LEU A 434 -2.37 -7.51 -24.85
C LEU A 434 -3.12 -6.52 -25.75
N THR A 435 -4.37 -6.82 -26.13
CA THR A 435 -5.20 -5.91 -26.93
C THR A 435 -5.48 -4.61 -26.18
N VAL A 436 -5.76 -4.69 -24.87
CA VAL A 436 -5.96 -3.48 -24.05
C VAL A 436 -4.66 -2.70 -23.94
N ALA A 437 -3.52 -3.35 -23.70
CA ALA A 437 -2.23 -2.70 -23.64
C ALA A 437 -1.87 -1.95 -24.94
N THR A 438 -2.20 -2.51 -26.09
CA THR A 438 -1.94 -1.86 -27.38
C THR A 438 -2.95 -0.74 -27.71
N SER A 439 -4.22 -0.89 -27.33
CA SER A 439 -5.24 0.14 -27.60
C SER A 439 -5.04 1.41 -26.76
N THR A 440 -4.48 1.30 -25.57
CA THR A 440 -4.18 2.47 -24.71
C THR A 440 -3.01 3.29 -25.20
N ILE A 441 -2.08 2.69 -25.96
CA ILE A 441 -1.00 3.43 -26.63
C ILE A 441 -1.56 4.33 -27.75
N VAL A 442 -2.72 3.98 -28.31
CA VAL A 442 -3.31 4.69 -29.47
C VAL A 442 -4.43 5.67 -29.07
N GLY A 443 -5.01 5.57 -27.86
CA GLY A 443 -6.26 6.24 -27.51
C GLY A 443 -6.23 7.21 -26.33
N SER A 444 -5.13 7.92 -26.04
CA SER A 444 -5.03 8.80 -24.87
C SER A 444 -5.65 10.22 -25.00
N ALA A 445 -6.47 10.49 -26.03
CA ALA A 445 -6.86 11.86 -26.37
C ALA A 445 -8.18 12.39 -25.75
N ASP A 446 -9.06 11.55 -25.15
CA ASP A 446 -10.37 12.03 -24.69
C ASP A 446 -10.77 11.44 -23.31
N ALA A 447 -10.15 11.91 -22.25
CA ALA A 447 -10.65 11.69 -20.89
C ALA A 447 -11.25 12.99 -20.35
N GLY A 448 -12.58 13.07 -20.41
CA GLY A 448 -13.37 14.23 -19.98
C GLY A 448 -13.11 14.68 -18.53
N ALA A 449 -13.56 15.89 -18.25
CA ALA A 449 -13.37 16.68 -17.03
C ALA A 449 -14.02 16.05 -15.77
N ASP A 450 -13.53 14.92 -15.29
CA ASP A 450 -13.92 14.36 -14.01
C ASP A 450 -12.69 14.31 -13.10
N GLY A 451 -12.72 15.08 -12.00
CA GLY A 451 -11.70 14.99 -10.95
C GLY A 451 -10.86 16.25 -10.67
N GLY A 452 -11.19 17.41 -11.22
CA GLY A 452 -10.47 18.66 -10.88
C GLY A 452 -9.11 18.83 -11.56
N ILE A 453 -8.82 18.05 -12.62
CA ILE A 453 -7.63 18.18 -13.48
C ILE A 453 -8.10 18.29 -14.92
N ARG A 454 -7.59 19.28 -15.65
CA ARG A 454 -7.79 19.45 -17.08
C ARG A 454 -6.45 19.31 -17.78
N VAL A 455 -6.39 18.48 -18.80
CA VAL A 455 -5.22 18.33 -19.67
C VAL A 455 -5.52 19.05 -20.96
N LEU A 456 -4.64 19.94 -21.37
CA LEU A 456 -4.77 20.75 -22.57
C LEU A 456 -3.67 20.35 -23.56
N GLY A 457 -4.02 20.25 -24.86
CA GLY A 457 -3.15 19.66 -25.85
C GLY A 457 -2.92 18.17 -25.61
N GLU A 458 -1.91 17.61 -26.21
CA GLU A 458 -1.51 16.20 -26.01
C GLU A 458 -0.71 15.99 -24.70
N GLY A 459 -1.13 16.63 -23.59
CA GLY A 459 -0.42 16.54 -22.31
C GLY A 459 0.56 17.70 -22.06
N GLU A 460 0.65 18.68 -22.97
CA GLU A 460 1.58 19.81 -22.88
C GLU A 460 1.29 20.72 -21.66
N VAL A 461 0.02 20.95 -21.37
CA VAL A 461 -0.38 21.80 -20.23
C VAL A 461 -1.41 21.10 -19.37
N VAL A 462 -1.14 21.10 -18.08
CA VAL A 462 -2.03 20.53 -17.07
C VAL A 462 -2.56 21.64 -16.18
N VAL A 463 -3.88 21.71 -16.03
CA VAL A 463 -4.55 22.63 -15.12
C VAL A 463 -5.15 21.82 -13.96
N VAL A 464 -4.68 22.08 -12.75
CA VAL A 464 -5.15 21.46 -11.53
C VAL A 464 -6.14 22.40 -10.84
N ASP A 465 -7.43 22.16 -11.03
CA ASP A 465 -8.52 22.98 -10.49
C ASP A 465 -8.74 22.74 -8.98
N ARG A 466 -8.44 21.54 -8.50
CA ARG A 466 -8.43 21.19 -7.07
C ARG A 466 -7.24 20.32 -6.75
N LEU A 467 -6.45 20.77 -5.80
CA LEU A 467 -5.34 20.00 -5.28
C LEU A 467 -5.87 19.02 -4.22
N GLY A 468 -6.07 17.76 -4.62
CA GLY A 468 -6.29 16.67 -3.67
C GLY A 468 -4.99 16.26 -2.97
N SER A 469 -4.82 14.97 -2.72
CA SER A 469 -3.51 14.48 -2.28
C SER A 469 -2.53 14.38 -3.45
N THR A 470 -1.23 14.60 -3.20
CA THR A 470 -0.16 14.43 -4.20
C THR A 470 -0.24 13.07 -4.89
N ARG A 471 -0.58 12.03 -4.12
CA ARG A 471 -0.79 10.65 -4.63
C ARG A 471 -1.91 10.55 -5.66
N ARG A 472 -3.03 11.26 -5.45
CA ARG A 472 -4.14 11.31 -6.41
C ARG A 472 -3.73 12.06 -7.65
N LEU A 473 -3.08 13.20 -7.48
CA LEU A 473 -2.59 14.01 -8.59
C LEU A 473 -1.67 13.21 -9.51
N LEU A 474 -0.65 12.53 -8.96
CA LEU A 474 0.26 11.67 -9.71
C LEU A 474 -0.49 10.55 -10.46
N GLY A 475 -1.39 9.85 -9.75
CA GLY A 475 -2.20 8.78 -10.35
C GLY A 475 -3.16 9.28 -11.44
N ASP A 476 -3.73 10.48 -11.29
CA ASP A 476 -4.64 11.08 -12.29
C ASP A 476 -3.88 11.55 -13.53
N LEU A 477 -2.72 12.17 -13.36
CA LEU A 477 -1.85 12.57 -14.47
C LEU A 477 -1.41 11.37 -15.30
N ARG A 478 -0.96 10.32 -14.63
CA ARG A 478 -0.55 9.08 -15.28
C ARG A 478 -1.71 8.40 -16.03
N ARG A 479 -2.92 8.32 -15.43
CA ARG A 479 -4.09 7.73 -16.10
C ARG A 479 -4.50 8.50 -17.37
N ARG A 480 -4.12 9.77 -17.45
CA ARG A 480 -4.37 10.63 -18.62
C ARG A 480 -3.22 10.63 -19.63
N GLY A 481 -2.19 9.80 -19.41
CA GLY A 481 -1.04 9.71 -20.31
C GLY A 481 -0.15 10.95 -20.32
N VAL A 482 -0.14 11.72 -19.22
CA VAL A 482 0.74 12.88 -19.09
C VAL A 482 2.12 12.40 -18.65
N ASP A 483 3.10 12.51 -19.54
CA ASP A 483 4.47 12.05 -19.27
C ASP A 483 5.41 13.21 -18.93
N GLN A 484 5.43 14.28 -19.76
CA GLN A 484 6.29 15.46 -19.59
C GLN A 484 5.51 16.73 -19.93
N PRO A 485 4.71 17.27 -19.00
CA PRO A 485 4.00 18.51 -19.25
C PRO A 485 4.97 19.70 -19.29
N LEU A 486 4.83 20.57 -20.28
CA LEU A 486 5.59 21.81 -20.36
C LEU A 486 5.20 22.78 -19.24
N LEU A 487 3.92 22.79 -18.88
CA LEU A 487 3.38 23.69 -17.87
C LEU A 487 2.34 23.01 -16.99
N ILE A 488 2.49 23.16 -15.68
CA ILE A 488 1.45 22.78 -14.71
C ILE A 488 0.91 24.05 -14.05
N VAL A 489 -0.40 24.28 -14.16
CA VAL A 489 -1.10 25.43 -13.55
C VAL A 489 -1.96 24.97 -12.41
N PHE A 490 -1.69 25.46 -11.21
CA PHE A 490 -2.48 25.19 -10.02
C PHE A 490 -3.45 26.33 -9.74
N ARG A 491 -4.71 26.00 -9.57
CA ARG A 491 -5.74 26.98 -9.19
C ARG A 491 -5.61 27.39 -7.72
N GLU A 492 -5.30 26.45 -6.84
CA GLU A 492 -5.17 26.63 -5.39
C GLU A 492 -3.68 26.71 -4.98
N PRO A 493 -3.34 27.34 -3.84
CA PRO A 493 -1.96 27.38 -3.35
C PRO A 493 -1.35 25.98 -3.19
N VAL A 494 -0.12 25.85 -3.65
CA VAL A 494 0.61 24.57 -3.66
C VAL A 494 1.39 24.42 -2.34
N PRO A 495 1.13 23.37 -1.53
CA PRO A 495 1.91 23.09 -0.34
C PRO A 495 3.37 22.72 -0.65
N ALA A 496 4.25 22.91 0.34
CA ALA A 496 5.62 22.42 0.28
C ALA A 496 5.65 20.90 0.02
N GLY A 497 6.57 20.45 -0.82
CA GLY A 497 6.75 19.04 -1.17
C GLY A 497 5.95 18.54 -2.37
N VAL A 498 4.83 19.16 -2.74
CA VAL A 498 4.09 18.79 -3.97
C VAL A 498 4.92 19.11 -5.19
N GLY A 499 5.51 20.31 -5.23
CA GLY A 499 6.33 20.77 -6.32
C GLY A 499 7.54 19.87 -6.60
N SER A 500 8.33 19.57 -5.59
CA SER A 500 9.50 18.69 -5.71
C SER A 500 9.13 17.27 -6.16
N THR A 501 7.99 16.75 -5.73
CA THR A 501 7.50 15.43 -6.18
C THR A 501 7.13 15.45 -7.68
N LEU A 502 6.53 16.54 -8.16
CA LEU A 502 6.20 16.70 -9.57
C LEU A 502 7.45 16.90 -10.44
N ASP A 503 8.46 17.63 -9.93
CA ASP A 503 9.74 17.80 -10.63
C ASP A 503 10.46 16.47 -10.82
N LEU A 504 10.54 15.68 -9.76
CA LEU A 504 11.17 14.35 -9.81
C LEU A 504 10.48 13.38 -10.77
N ARG A 505 9.19 13.59 -11.05
CA ARG A 505 8.40 12.64 -11.85
C ARG A 505 8.11 13.06 -13.26
N PHE A 506 7.80 14.34 -13.45
CA PHE A 506 7.33 14.88 -14.71
C PHE A 506 8.27 15.92 -15.31
N ASP A 507 9.22 16.43 -14.53
CA ASP A 507 10.18 17.47 -14.92
C ASP A 507 9.53 18.61 -15.74
N PRO A 508 8.46 19.26 -15.23
CA PRO A 508 7.75 20.29 -15.98
C PRO A 508 8.65 21.51 -16.16
N HIS A 509 8.65 22.09 -17.36
CA HIS A 509 9.44 23.30 -17.62
C HIS A 509 9.04 24.47 -16.71
N GLN A 510 7.74 24.60 -16.43
CA GLN A 510 7.22 25.63 -15.53
C GLN A 510 6.04 25.13 -14.69
N ARG A 511 5.92 25.72 -13.51
CA ARG A 511 4.77 25.57 -12.64
C ARG A 511 4.24 26.94 -12.29
N TRP A 512 2.94 27.14 -12.50
CA TRP A 512 2.24 28.36 -12.12
C TRP A 512 1.27 28.07 -11.00
N GLY A 513 1.26 28.95 -9.99
CA GLY A 513 0.38 28.86 -8.85
C GLY A 513 -0.02 30.24 -8.33
N PRO A 514 -1.11 30.35 -7.54
CA PRO A 514 -1.49 31.61 -6.93
C PRO A 514 -0.47 32.04 -5.86
N PRO A 515 -0.56 33.30 -5.36
CA PRO A 515 0.23 33.73 -4.21
C PRO A 515 0.18 32.74 -3.05
N ALA A 516 1.26 32.55 -2.33
CA ALA A 516 1.49 31.54 -1.29
C ALA A 516 1.74 30.11 -1.79
N SER A 517 1.90 29.88 -3.10
CA SER A 517 2.37 28.60 -3.65
C SER A 517 3.87 28.43 -3.44
N VAL A 518 4.27 27.27 -2.90
CA VAL A 518 5.69 26.95 -2.71
C VAL A 518 6.26 26.35 -4.01
N GLY A 519 7.33 26.97 -4.52
CA GLY A 519 8.04 26.49 -5.72
C GLY A 519 7.26 26.62 -7.03
N ALA A 520 6.28 27.49 -7.11
CA ALA A 520 5.57 27.84 -8.34
C ALA A 520 5.68 29.32 -8.63
N VAL A 521 5.70 29.69 -9.90
CA VAL A 521 5.73 31.08 -10.37
C VAL A 521 4.31 31.65 -10.33
N VAL A 522 4.15 32.86 -9.83
CA VAL A 522 2.87 33.59 -9.91
C VAL A 522 2.83 34.33 -11.26
N PRO A 523 2.00 33.90 -12.22
CA PRO A 523 1.93 34.58 -13.51
C PRO A 523 1.26 35.95 -13.36
N ALA A 524 1.64 36.87 -14.23
CA ALA A 524 0.95 38.17 -14.32
C ALA A 524 -0.53 37.95 -14.70
N ASN A 525 -1.43 38.80 -14.19
CA ASN A 525 -2.84 38.71 -14.53
C ASN A 525 -3.02 39.02 -16.04
N GLY A 526 -3.74 38.17 -16.76
CA GLY A 526 -3.91 38.26 -18.20
C GLY A 526 -2.79 37.56 -19.00
N THR A 527 -1.86 36.83 -18.35
CA THR A 527 -0.85 36.03 -19.07
C THR A 527 -1.54 35.06 -20.02
N ARG A 528 -1.06 35.04 -21.28
CA ARG A 528 -1.60 34.18 -22.34
C ARG A 528 -0.61 33.11 -22.71
N PHE A 529 -1.13 31.91 -23.02
CA PHE A 529 -0.34 30.82 -23.58
C PHE A 529 -1.17 30.08 -24.63
N MET A 530 -0.52 29.43 -25.57
CA MET A 530 -1.16 28.74 -26.68
C MET A 530 -0.86 27.24 -26.59
N VAL A 531 -1.91 26.43 -26.74
CA VAL A 531 -1.83 24.97 -26.71
C VAL A 531 -2.77 24.40 -27.76
N GLY A 532 -2.28 23.55 -28.65
CA GLY A 532 -3.08 22.92 -29.71
C GLY A 532 -3.82 23.95 -30.58
N GLY A 533 -3.20 25.09 -30.91
CA GLY A 533 -3.81 26.16 -31.70
C GLY A 533 -4.88 26.99 -30.96
N THR A 534 -5.11 26.74 -29.68
CA THR A 534 -6.07 27.48 -28.83
C THR A 534 -5.31 28.40 -27.88
N THR A 535 -5.71 29.67 -27.81
CA THR A 535 -5.16 30.63 -26.84
C THR A 535 -5.92 30.55 -25.52
N TRP A 536 -5.18 30.44 -24.43
CA TRP A 536 -5.67 30.43 -23.08
C TRP A 536 -5.17 31.63 -22.30
N VAL A 537 -5.96 32.11 -21.36
CA VAL A 537 -5.64 33.29 -20.53
C VAL A 537 -5.75 32.90 -19.08
N VAL A 538 -4.76 33.31 -18.29
CA VAL A 538 -4.74 33.09 -16.83
C VAL A 538 -5.11 34.39 -16.14
N HIS A 539 -6.10 34.29 -15.26
CA HIS A 539 -6.54 35.40 -14.41
C HIS A 539 -6.34 35.06 -12.94
N LEU A 540 -5.91 36.03 -12.16
CA LEU A 540 -5.90 35.95 -10.71
C LEU A 540 -7.24 36.50 -10.19
N ASP A 541 -8.10 35.61 -9.65
CA ASP A 541 -9.39 35.98 -9.07
C ASP A 541 -9.47 35.53 -7.61
N ARG A 542 -9.62 36.49 -6.68
CA ARG A 542 -9.71 36.26 -5.24
C ARG A 542 -8.60 35.35 -4.68
N GLY A 543 -7.38 35.50 -5.17
CA GLY A 543 -6.24 34.70 -4.72
C GLY A 543 -6.16 33.29 -5.33
N LEU A 544 -6.96 33.00 -6.35
CA LEU A 544 -6.95 31.73 -7.11
C LEU A 544 -6.57 32.00 -8.57
N LEU A 545 -5.85 31.08 -9.22
CA LEU A 545 -5.59 31.14 -10.66
C LEU A 545 -6.76 30.52 -11.43
N VAL A 546 -7.31 31.26 -12.37
CA VAL A 546 -8.40 30.81 -13.24
C VAL A 546 -7.91 30.80 -14.69
N VAL A 547 -7.96 29.62 -15.31
CA VAL A 547 -7.57 29.42 -16.71
C VAL A 547 -8.82 29.35 -17.58
N ARG A 548 -8.94 30.27 -18.52
CA ARG A 548 -10.08 30.35 -19.47
C ARG A 548 -9.59 30.40 -20.91
N ARG A 549 -10.38 29.85 -21.82
CA ARG A 549 -10.15 29.99 -23.25
C ARG A 549 -10.33 31.48 -23.64
N ALA A 550 -9.39 32.03 -24.41
CA ALA A 550 -9.54 33.38 -24.92
C ALA A 550 -10.73 33.44 -25.89
N PRO A 551 -11.54 34.51 -25.85
CA PRO A 551 -12.62 34.69 -26.82
C PRO A 551 -12.06 34.76 -28.25
N ALA A 552 -12.73 34.18 -29.24
CA ALA A 552 -12.28 34.05 -30.62
C ALA A 552 -12.01 35.41 -31.33
N TRP A 553 -12.53 36.52 -30.81
CA TRP A 553 -12.32 37.88 -31.35
C TRP A 553 -11.05 38.57 -30.83
N VAL A 554 -10.25 37.90 -30.01
CA VAL A 554 -8.99 38.42 -29.41
C VAL A 554 -7.78 37.75 -30.07
N GLU A 555 -7.82 37.39 -31.34
CA GLU A 555 -6.61 36.99 -32.06
C GLU A 555 -5.64 38.18 -32.13
N PRO A 556 -4.35 38.02 -31.80
CA PRO A 556 -3.36 39.04 -32.00
C PRO A 556 -3.25 39.28 -33.52
N ARG A 557 -3.55 40.48 -34.00
CA ARG A 557 -3.12 40.91 -35.33
C ARG A 557 -1.59 40.80 -35.35
N VAL A 558 -1.08 39.81 -36.06
CA VAL A 558 0.34 39.79 -36.44
C VAL A 558 0.56 41.06 -37.27
N PRO A 559 1.47 41.98 -36.89
CA PRO A 559 1.80 43.10 -37.76
C PRO A 559 2.37 42.50 -39.04
N SER A 560 1.72 42.75 -40.15
CA SER A 560 2.28 42.51 -41.48
C SER A 560 3.59 43.29 -41.57
N ALA A 561 4.72 42.55 -41.67
CA ALA A 561 5.98 43.16 -42.03
C ALA A 561 5.81 43.85 -43.40
N GLY A 562 5.85 45.19 -43.42
CA GLY A 562 6.03 46.00 -44.61
C GLY A 562 7.50 46.15 -44.92
#